data_093f82d66019a4f44725fa4f8e1565e8
#
_entry.id   093f82d66019a4f44725fa4f8e1565e8
#
_cell.length_a   1.000
_cell.length_b   1.000
_cell.length_c   1.000
_cell.angle_alpha   90.00
_cell.angle_beta   90.00
_cell.angle_gamma   90.00
#
_symmetry.space_group_name_H-M   'P 1'
#
loop_
_entity.id
_entity.type
_entity.pdbx_description
1 polymer ?
#
loop_
_entity_poly.entity_id
_entity_poly.type
_entity_poly.pdbx_seq_one_letter_code
_entity_poly.pdbx_strand_id
1 'polypeptide(L)'
;TPVKKYHFILGKLIPFWVLGLLVLSIGLLIARVVYGIIPVGGFLPIYVFAAVYLLAVLGLGLLVSTYVSTQQQAMLISFFLMMIFVLLGGLFTSIDSMPVWAQWVTRFNPVSYFIEVMRMVVLKGSTLSDIRMHLLIMAAFAIVLNTWAVFSYRKRT
;
A
#
# COMPACT_ATOMS: atom_id res chain seq x y z
N THR A 1 -21.08 -14.31 21.89
CA THR A 1 -20.00 -13.52 22.50
C THR A 1 -19.83 -12.25 21.69
N PRO A 2 -19.86 -11.05 22.30
CA PRO A 2 -19.71 -9.80 21.57
C PRO A 2 -18.25 -9.64 21.12
N VAL A 3 -17.97 -10.06 19.89
CA VAL A 3 -16.65 -9.83 19.27
C VAL A 3 -16.52 -8.33 19.00
N LYS A 4 -15.49 -7.69 19.55
CA LYS A 4 -15.24 -6.28 19.35
C LYS A 4 -14.90 -6.02 17.86
N LYS A 5 -15.35 -4.89 17.30
CA LYS A 5 -15.17 -4.55 15.87
C LYS A 5 -13.72 -4.67 15.38
N TYR A 6 -12.76 -4.27 16.20
CA TYR A 6 -11.35 -4.32 15.85
C TYR A 6 -10.79 -5.74 15.77
N HIS A 7 -11.26 -6.70 16.57
CA HIS A 7 -10.85 -8.11 16.46
C HIS A 7 -11.29 -8.73 15.13
N PHE A 8 -12.50 -8.40 14.68
CA PHE A 8 -13.02 -8.87 13.41
C PHE A 8 -12.23 -8.28 12.23
N ILE A 9 -11.90 -7.00 12.30
CA ILE A 9 -11.11 -6.31 11.27
C ILE A 9 -9.68 -6.84 11.23
N LEU A 10 -9.02 -7.01 12.38
CA LEU A 10 -7.69 -7.60 12.45
C LEU A 10 -7.66 -9.04 11.92
N GLY A 11 -8.66 -9.85 12.25
CA GLY A 11 -8.79 -11.21 11.74
C GLY A 11 -8.89 -11.28 10.21
N LYS A 12 -9.43 -10.26 9.56
CA LYS A 12 -9.43 -10.13 8.10
C LYS A 12 -8.11 -9.57 7.54
N LEU A 13 -7.53 -8.58 8.20
CA LEU A 13 -6.31 -7.92 7.73
C LEU A 13 -5.09 -8.84 7.76
N ILE A 14 -4.90 -9.59 8.83
CA ILE A 14 -3.69 -10.39 9.04
C ILE A 14 -3.44 -11.41 7.91
N PRO A 15 -4.42 -12.23 7.48
CA PRO A 15 -4.22 -13.17 6.39
C PRO A 15 -3.82 -12.49 5.07
N PHE A 16 -4.48 -11.39 4.72
CA PHE A 16 -4.17 -10.64 3.51
C PHE A 16 -2.82 -9.93 3.59
N TRP A 17 -2.44 -9.47 4.78
CA TRP A 17 -1.14 -8.87 5.03
C TRP A 17 0.00 -9.88 4.82
N VAL A 18 -0.13 -11.07 5.39
CA VAL A 18 0.82 -12.17 5.19
C VAL A 18 0.88 -12.58 3.72
N LEU A 19 -0.27 -12.71 3.08
CA LEU A 19 -0.35 -13.02 1.64
C LEU A 19 0.36 -11.97 0.78
N GLY A 20 0.18 -10.68 1.09
CA GLY A 20 0.85 -9.59 0.40
C GLY A 20 2.37 -9.66 0.51
N LEU A 21 2.89 -9.95 1.71
CA LEU A 21 4.33 -10.14 1.92
C LEU A 21 4.85 -11.38 1.19
N LEU A 22 4.07 -12.45 1.11
CA LEU A 22 4.42 -13.64 0.36
C LEU A 22 4.51 -13.36 -1.14
N VAL A 23 3.53 -12.64 -1.70
CA VAL A 23 3.54 -12.20 -3.11
C VAL A 23 4.75 -11.32 -3.40
N LEU A 24 5.09 -10.39 -2.52
CA LEU A 24 6.31 -9.59 -2.63
C LEU A 24 7.56 -10.46 -2.65
N SER A 25 7.64 -11.46 -1.78
CA SER A 25 8.78 -12.40 -1.71
C SER A 25 8.93 -13.17 -3.01
N ILE A 26 7.84 -13.65 -3.59
CA ILE A 26 7.84 -14.33 -4.91
C ILE A 26 8.33 -13.35 -5.99
N GLY A 27 7.82 -12.12 -6.00
CA GLY A 27 8.25 -11.09 -6.96
C GLY A 27 9.76 -10.80 -6.87
N LEU A 28 10.29 -10.65 -5.66
CA LEU A 28 11.73 -10.44 -5.42
C LEU A 28 12.56 -11.66 -5.81
N LEU A 29 12.05 -12.87 -5.58
CA LEU A 29 12.69 -14.11 -6.01
C LEU A 29 12.79 -14.16 -7.54
N ILE A 30 11.71 -13.87 -8.24
CA ILE A 30 11.68 -13.81 -9.72
C ILE A 30 12.65 -12.75 -10.22
N ALA A 31 12.65 -11.55 -9.62
CA ALA A 31 13.57 -10.48 -9.96
C ALA A 31 15.04 -10.94 -9.87
N ARG A 32 15.38 -11.68 -8.83
CA ARG A 32 16.73 -12.22 -8.63
C ARG A 32 17.08 -13.33 -9.58
N VAL A 33 16.19 -14.31 -9.75
CA VAL A 33 16.48 -15.54 -10.52
C VAL A 33 16.41 -15.30 -12.01
N VAL A 34 15.40 -14.57 -12.48
CA VAL A 34 15.13 -14.36 -13.90
C VAL A 34 15.92 -13.17 -14.45
N TYR A 35 15.93 -12.06 -13.71
CA TYR A 35 16.53 -10.80 -14.17
C TYR A 35 17.89 -10.48 -13.53
N GLY A 36 18.34 -11.27 -12.56
CA GLY A 36 19.59 -11.02 -11.85
C GLY A 36 19.59 -9.75 -11.01
N ILE A 37 18.41 -9.18 -10.73
CA ILE A 37 18.27 -7.94 -9.98
C ILE A 37 18.39 -8.24 -8.48
N ILE A 38 19.39 -7.64 -7.85
CA ILE A 38 19.58 -7.70 -6.39
C ILE A 38 19.45 -6.27 -5.86
N PRO A 39 18.58 -6.04 -4.86
CA PRO A 39 18.46 -4.71 -4.27
C PRO A 39 19.78 -4.26 -3.64
N VAL A 40 20.31 -3.13 -4.10
CA VAL A 40 21.60 -2.59 -3.61
C VAL A 40 21.53 -2.22 -2.13
N GLY A 41 20.37 -1.72 -1.66
CA GLY A 41 20.11 -1.39 -0.26
C GLY A 41 19.72 -2.59 0.62
N GLY A 42 19.68 -3.80 0.05
CA GLY A 42 19.24 -5.02 0.74
C GLY A 42 17.75 -5.23 0.78
N PHE A 43 17.33 -6.37 1.34
CA PHE A 43 15.90 -6.74 1.41
C PHE A 43 15.17 -6.12 2.61
N LEU A 44 15.87 -5.84 3.70
CA LEU A 44 15.25 -5.37 4.94
C LEU A 44 14.44 -4.07 4.77
N PRO A 45 14.97 -2.99 4.14
CA PRO A 45 14.19 -1.77 3.93
C PRO A 45 12.92 -2.03 3.11
N ILE A 46 12.98 -2.91 2.12
CA ILE A 46 11.84 -3.27 1.27
C ILE A 46 10.74 -3.93 2.09
N TYR A 47 11.07 -4.94 2.90
CA TYR A 47 10.10 -5.66 3.71
C TYR A 47 9.50 -4.79 4.81
N VAL A 48 10.30 -3.97 5.47
CA VAL A 48 9.81 -3.03 6.49
C VAL A 48 8.82 -2.04 5.89
N PHE A 49 9.18 -1.43 4.77
CA PHE A 49 8.28 -0.49 4.09
C PHE A 49 7.03 -1.18 3.55
N ALA A 50 7.17 -2.34 2.92
CA ALA A 50 6.05 -3.11 2.39
C ALA A 50 5.07 -3.54 3.48
N ALA A 51 5.55 -3.91 4.65
CA ALA A 51 4.70 -4.25 5.79
C ALA A 51 3.78 -3.09 6.20
N VAL A 52 4.33 -1.89 6.30
CA VAL A 52 3.56 -0.67 6.62
C VAL A 52 2.65 -0.26 5.46
N TYR A 53 3.15 -0.31 4.23
CA TYR A 53 2.38 -0.03 3.02
C TYR A 53 1.15 -0.93 2.88
N LEU A 54 1.31 -2.24 3.11
CA LEU A 54 0.20 -3.19 3.05
C LEU A 54 -0.87 -2.88 4.10
N LEU A 55 -0.48 -2.45 5.30
CA LEU A 55 -1.45 -1.99 6.30
C LEU A 55 -2.26 -0.78 5.83
N ALA A 56 -1.61 0.18 5.18
CA ALA A 56 -2.29 1.34 4.63
C ALA A 56 -3.27 0.96 3.50
N VAL A 57 -2.83 0.15 2.55
CA VAL A 57 -3.65 -0.27 1.39
C VAL A 57 -4.80 -1.18 1.84
N LEU A 58 -4.57 -2.10 2.75
CA LEU A 58 -5.63 -2.95 3.32
C LEU A 58 -6.64 -2.13 4.11
N GLY A 59 -6.19 -1.12 4.85
CA GLY A 59 -7.06 -0.16 5.51
C GLY A 59 -7.93 0.61 4.54
N LEU A 60 -7.38 1.03 3.41
CA LEU A 60 -8.13 1.66 2.33
C LEU A 60 -9.19 0.70 1.74
N GLY A 61 -8.83 -0.54 1.48
CA GLY A 61 -9.76 -1.57 0.99
C GLY A 61 -10.92 -1.82 1.96
N LEU A 62 -10.62 -1.89 3.26
CA LEU A 62 -11.66 -1.98 4.29
C LEU A 62 -12.56 -0.75 4.31
N LEU A 63 -11.98 0.45 4.20
CA LEU A 63 -12.73 1.69 4.17
C LEU A 63 -13.69 1.71 2.98
N VAL A 64 -13.23 1.37 1.78
CA VAL A 64 -14.10 1.23 0.60
C VAL A 64 -15.23 0.25 0.88
N SER A 65 -14.93 -0.91 1.48
CA SER A 65 -15.95 -1.93 1.76
C SER A 65 -17.03 -1.47 2.74
N THR A 66 -16.77 -0.45 3.55
CA THR A 66 -17.78 0.09 4.50
C THR A 66 -18.81 1.00 3.80
N TYR A 67 -18.46 1.57 2.67
CA TYR A 67 -19.32 2.52 1.93
C TYR A 67 -20.06 1.91 0.75
N VAL A 68 -19.73 0.70 0.35
CA VAL A 68 -20.38 0.00 -0.77
C VAL A 68 -21.45 -0.96 -0.28
N SER A 69 -22.51 -1.13 -1.07
CA SER A 69 -23.63 -2.03 -0.71
C SER A 69 -23.59 -3.36 -1.44
N THR A 70 -22.93 -3.43 -2.58
CA THR A 70 -22.85 -4.65 -3.39
C THR A 70 -21.40 -5.01 -3.69
N GLN A 71 -21.15 -6.30 -3.93
CA GLN A 71 -19.83 -6.79 -4.32
C GLN A 71 -19.38 -6.19 -5.67
N GLN A 72 -20.30 -6.07 -6.62
CA GLN A 72 -20.01 -5.48 -7.92
C GLN A 72 -19.56 -4.01 -7.81
N GLN A 73 -20.22 -3.23 -6.96
CA GLN A 73 -19.85 -1.84 -6.69
C GLN A 73 -18.46 -1.77 -6.03
N ALA A 74 -18.16 -2.67 -5.08
CA ALA A 74 -16.84 -2.73 -4.45
C ALA A 74 -15.73 -3.01 -5.47
N MET A 75 -15.95 -3.98 -6.35
CA MET A 75 -14.99 -4.33 -7.41
C MET A 75 -14.75 -3.16 -8.36
N LEU A 76 -15.80 -2.48 -8.79
CA LEU A 76 -15.69 -1.35 -9.70
C LEU A 76 -14.90 -0.19 -9.09
N ILE A 77 -15.26 0.21 -7.87
CA ILE A 77 -14.56 1.29 -7.15
C ILE A 77 -13.10 0.94 -6.91
N SER A 78 -12.82 -0.29 -6.46
CA SER A 78 -11.45 -0.76 -6.22
C SER A 78 -10.61 -0.79 -7.50
N PHE A 79 -11.21 -1.20 -8.61
CA PHE A 79 -10.56 -1.19 -9.92
C PHE A 79 -10.19 0.23 -10.37
N PHE A 80 -11.12 1.19 -10.26
CA PHE A 80 -10.85 2.58 -10.59
C PHE A 80 -9.78 3.21 -9.69
N LEU A 81 -9.85 2.97 -8.38
CA LEU A 81 -8.81 3.44 -7.45
C LEU A 81 -7.44 2.86 -7.80
N MET A 82 -7.37 1.57 -8.07
CA MET A 82 -6.13 0.91 -8.48
C MET A 82 -5.58 1.52 -9.76
N MET A 83 -6.41 1.72 -10.78
CA MET A 83 -5.99 2.36 -12.03
C MET A 83 -5.44 3.77 -11.79
N ILE A 84 -6.15 4.60 -11.05
CA ILE A 84 -5.73 5.97 -10.74
C ILE A 84 -4.41 5.95 -9.97
N PHE A 85 -4.27 5.10 -8.97
CA PHE A 85 -3.06 5.01 -8.15
C PHE A 85 -1.85 4.53 -8.96
N VAL A 86 -2.02 3.56 -9.84
CA VAL A 86 -0.94 3.04 -10.69
C VAL A 86 -0.53 4.07 -11.75
N LEU A 87 -1.51 4.70 -12.42
CA LEU A 87 -1.23 5.70 -13.46
C LEU A 87 -0.57 6.96 -12.88
N LEU A 88 -1.03 7.43 -11.72
CA LEU A 88 -0.47 8.60 -11.04
C LEU A 88 0.67 8.23 -10.08
N GLY A 89 1.04 6.96 -9.98
CA GLY A 89 2.08 6.49 -9.06
C GLY A 89 3.51 6.79 -9.49
N GLY A 90 3.71 7.32 -10.69
CA GLY A 90 5.05 7.61 -11.21
C GLY A 90 5.76 6.40 -11.81
N LEU A 91 5.05 5.28 -12.05
CA LEU A 91 5.64 4.09 -12.67
C LEU A 91 5.87 4.29 -14.17
N PHE A 92 4.84 4.78 -14.87
CA PHE A 92 4.86 4.97 -16.34
C PHE A 92 5.30 6.38 -16.74
N THR A 93 4.93 7.39 -15.95
CA THR A 93 5.24 8.79 -16.20
C THR A 93 5.87 9.38 -14.95
N SER A 94 7.00 10.08 -15.08
CA SER A 94 7.63 10.72 -13.92
C SER A 94 6.69 11.77 -13.30
N ILE A 95 6.65 11.84 -11.99
CA ILE A 95 5.77 12.77 -11.25
C ILE A 95 6.07 14.22 -11.63
N ASP A 96 7.34 14.54 -11.85
CA ASP A 96 7.79 15.90 -12.21
C ASP A 96 7.28 16.37 -13.58
N SER A 97 6.96 15.42 -14.48
CA SER A 97 6.39 15.71 -15.80
C SER A 97 4.87 15.84 -15.81
N MET A 98 4.23 15.55 -14.69
CA MET A 98 2.77 15.63 -14.57
C MET A 98 2.30 17.07 -14.36
N PRO A 99 1.06 17.42 -14.78
CA PRO A 99 0.44 18.68 -14.41
C PRO A 99 0.40 18.89 -12.90
N VAL A 100 0.44 20.14 -12.45
CA VAL A 100 0.49 20.49 -11.01
C VAL A 100 -0.64 19.84 -10.20
N TRP A 101 -1.85 19.78 -10.75
CA TRP A 101 -2.98 19.11 -10.08
C TRP A 101 -2.74 17.61 -9.85
N ALA A 102 -2.13 16.92 -10.83
CA ALA A 102 -1.81 15.51 -10.72
C ALA A 102 -0.71 15.25 -9.68
N GLN A 103 0.31 16.13 -9.62
CA GLN A 103 1.35 16.08 -8.58
C GLN A 103 0.76 16.21 -7.17
N TRP A 104 -0.26 17.07 -6.99
CA TRP A 104 -0.97 17.19 -5.72
C TRP A 104 -1.71 15.90 -5.34
N VAL A 105 -2.42 15.31 -6.29
CA VAL A 105 -3.11 14.03 -6.07
C VAL A 105 -2.13 12.92 -5.72
N THR A 106 -0.96 12.91 -6.34
CA THR A 106 0.09 11.92 -6.09
C THR A 106 0.57 11.93 -4.64
N ARG A 107 0.55 13.07 -3.94
CA ARG A 107 0.92 13.15 -2.52
C ARG A 107 0.00 12.32 -1.61
N PHE A 108 -1.23 12.08 -2.03
CA PHE A 108 -2.20 11.23 -1.32
C PHE A 108 -2.23 9.79 -1.85
N ASN A 109 -1.36 9.46 -2.79
CA ASN A 109 -1.30 8.15 -3.41
C ASN A 109 -0.25 7.27 -2.69
N PRO A 110 -0.66 6.24 -1.93
CA PRO A 110 0.28 5.36 -1.25
C PRO A 110 1.17 4.57 -2.22
N VAL A 111 0.68 4.30 -3.43
CA VAL A 111 1.43 3.56 -4.45
C VAL A 111 2.64 4.35 -4.93
N SER A 112 2.54 5.68 -5.04
CA SER A 112 3.67 6.53 -5.45
C SER A 112 4.84 6.46 -4.48
N TYR A 113 4.56 6.44 -3.18
CA TYR A 113 5.59 6.28 -2.14
C TYR A 113 6.25 4.89 -2.19
N PHE A 114 5.46 3.86 -2.46
CA PHE A 114 5.99 2.51 -2.63
C PHE A 114 6.95 2.41 -3.83
N ILE A 115 6.55 2.96 -4.97
CA ILE A 115 7.38 2.98 -6.19
C ILE A 115 8.67 3.76 -5.96
N GLU A 116 8.58 4.92 -5.31
CA GLU A 116 9.74 5.76 -4.99
C GLU A 116 10.71 5.03 -4.05
N VAL A 117 10.22 4.44 -2.97
CA VAL A 117 11.04 3.67 -2.02
C VAL A 117 11.68 2.46 -2.71
N MET A 118 10.96 1.75 -3.56
CA MET A 118 11.53 0.64 -4.33
C MET A 118 12.68 1.11 -5.23
N ARG A 119 12.53 2.25 -5.91
CA ARG A 119 13.61 2.82 -6.70
C ARG A 119 14.81 3.22 -5.84
N MET A 120 14.57 3.83 -4.69
CA MET A 120 15.63 4.24 -3.76
C MET A 120 16.42 3.05 -3.25
N VAL A 121 15.74 1.99 -2.82
CA VAL A 121 16.39 0.81 -2.22
C VAL A 121 17.03 -0.07 -3.28
N VAL A 122 16.32 -0.37 -4.37
CA VAL A 122 16.79 -1.31 -5.39
C VAL A 122 17.91 -0.72 -6.25
N LEU A 123 17.77 0.54 -6.66
CA LEU A 123 18.68 1.17 -7.63
C LEU A 123 19.75 2.05 -6.97
N LYS A 124 19.40 2.79 -5.91
CA LYS A 124 20.31 3.74 -5.26
C LYS A 124 20.97 3.18 -4.00
N GLY A 125 20.54 2.02 -3.52
CA GLY A 125 21.09 1.41 -2.32
C GLY A 125 20.72 2.12 -1.02
N SER A 126 19.59 2.81 -0.98
CA SER A 126 19.11 3.52 0.20
C SER A 126 18.87 2.58 1.38
N THR A 127 19.19 3.05 2.57
CA THR A 127 19.04 2.33 3.83
C THR A 127 17.72 2.70 4.52
N LEU A 128 17.40 2.05 5.63
CA LEU A 128 16.23 2.39 6.46
C LEU A 128 16.22 3.86 6.91
N SER A 129 17.37 4.43 7.19
CA SER A 129 17.49 5.84 7.59
C SER A 129 17.12 6.79 6.47
N ASP A 130 17.42 6.44 5.22
CA ASP A 130 17.15 7.28 4.06
C ASP A 130 15.64 7.28 3.72
N ILE A 131 14.96 6.17 3.92
CA ILE A 131 13.51 6.04 3.67
C ILE A 131 12.63 6.37 4.89
N ARG A 132 13.22 6.79 6.00
CA ARG A 132 12.48 7.05 7.25
C ARG A 132 11.29 8.01 7.08
N MET A 133 11.44 9.05 6.27
CA MET A 133 10.37 10.01 6.03
C MET A 133 9.20 9.37 5.26
N HIS A 134 9.51 8.59 4.24
CA HIS A 134 8.51 7.82 3.50
C HIS A 134 7.80 6.80 4.39
N LEU A 135 8.56 6.17 5.31
CA LEU A 135 8.02 5.24 6.28
C LEU A 135 7.07 5.92 7.27
N LEU A 136 7.43 7.11 7.76
CA LEU A 136 6.56 7.90 8.66
C LEU A 136 5.27 8.34 7.96
N ILE A 137 5.36 8.81 6.72
CA ILE A 137 4.18 9.19 5.93
C ILE A 137 3.28 7.98 5.72
N MET A 138 3.85 6.84 5.37
CA MET A 138 3.09 5.61 5.16
C MET A 138 2.47 5.09 6.45
N ALA A 139 3.18 5.17 7.57
CA ALA A 139 2.63 4.84 8.89
C ALA A 139 1.45 5.75 9.26
N ALA A 140 1.53 7.04 8.95
CA ALA A 140 0.42 7.97 9.13
C ALA A 140 -0.79 7.58 8.26
N PHE A 141 -0.58 7.23 6.99
CA PHE A 141 -1.64 6.69 6.13
C PHE A 141 -2.27 5.43 6.72
N ALA A 142 -1.46 4.49 7.17
CA ALA A 142 -1.94 3.25 7.78
C ALA A 142 -2.81 3.52 9.01
N ILE A 143 -2.35 4.37 9.91
CA ILE A 143 -3.09 4.73 11.13
C ILE A 143 -4.41 5.42 10.79
N VAL A 144 -4.39 6.44 9.94
CA VAL A 144 -5.57 7.22 9.57
C VAL A 144 -6.61 6.35 8.87
N LEU A 145 -6.20 5.59 7.85
CA LEU A 145 -7.12 4.77 7.06
C LEU A 145 -7.72 3.62 7.87
N ASN A 146 -6.93 2.92 8.67
CA ASN A 146 -7.42 1.83 9.51
C ASN A 146 -8.34 2.35 10.64
N THR A 147 -7.99 3.47 11.27
CA THR A 147 -8.83 4.11 12.29
C THR A 147 -10.16 4.52 11.70
N TRP A 148 -10.15 5.17 10.55
CA TRP A 148 -11.37 5.56 9.84
C TRP A 148 -12.22 4.33 9.44
N ALA A 149 -11.60 3.28 8.93
CA ALA A 149 -12.29 2.04 8.59
C ALA A 149 -12.97 1.42 9.82
N VAL A 150 -12.30 1.39 10.97
CA VAL A 150 -12.86 0.85 12.24
C VAL A 150 -14.06 1.68 12.69
N PHE A 151 -13.97 3.01 12.65
CA PHE A 151 -15.08 3.89 13.05
C PHE A 151 -16.27 3.83 12.07
N SER A 152 -15.98 3.71 10.78
CA SER A 152 -17.02 3.64 9.74
C SER A 152 -17.66 2.26 9.64
N TYR A 153 -17.06 1.23 10.25
CA TYR A 153 -17.61 -0.12 10.21
C TYR A 153 -18.92 -0.19 11.01
N ARG A 154 -20.03 -0.29 10.29
CA ARG A 154 -21.34 -0.58 10.86
C ARG A 154 -21.63 -2.07 10.71
N LYS A 155 -21.93 -2.75 11.83
CA LYS A 155 -22.52 -4.08 11.75
C LYS A 155 -23.84 -3.94 10.98
N ARG A 156 -23.92 -4.50 9.79
CA ARG A 156 -25.22 -4.74 9.17
C ARG A 156 -25.86 -5.89 9.94
N THR A 157 -26.82 -5.58 10.78
CA THR A 157 -27.77 -6.53 11.38
C THR A 157 -28.79 -6.89 10.33
#